data_abd6e1a9703f9fac3fe7274bff85f9de
#
_entry.id   abd6e1a9703f9fac3fe7274bff85f9de
#
_cell.length_a   1.000
_cell.length_b   1.000
_cell.length_c   1.000
_cell.angle_alpha   90.00
_cell.angle_beta   90.00
_cell.angle_gamma   90.00
#
_symmetry.space_group_name_H-M   'P 1'
#
loop_
_entity.id
_entity.type
_entity.pdbx_description
1 polymer ?
#
loop_
_entity_poly.entity_id
_entity_poly.type
_entity_poly.pdbx_seq_one_letter_code
_entity_poly.pdbx_strand_id
1 'polypeptide(L)'
;MNRTNKILFSALLAGGCLAAQAQQLAFPEAQGWGRFATGARQGGAVYHVTNLNDSGIGSLRDAISQPNRFIVFDVAGVINIKDRLVFKSNQYIAGQTAPGEGITVYGNGVSFSAADNIIVRHMRFRMGHKGSSGKDAAGIANGQNMIFDHCSFSWGLDETFSINPDNKGKHPDYITISNCIMGQGLMPHSAGGLMQSDYISLYRNLYIDNATRNNKIKGINQYVNNIVYNWKNGCYIMGGDSK
;
A
#
# COMPACT_ATOMS: atom_id res chain seq x y z
N MET A 1 -66.06 -2.31 -50.41
CA MET A 1 -64.69 -2.79 -50.59
C MET A 1 -63.82 -2.01 -49.61
N ASN A 2 -63.52 -2.62 -48.43
CA ASN A 2 -62.73 -2.04 -47.42
C ASN A 2 -61.29 -2.59 -47.52
N ARG A 3 -60.29 -1.68 -47.75
CA ARG A 3 -58.88 -2.00 -47.66
C ARG A 3 -58.41 -1.67 -46.24
N THR A 4 -58.11 -2.71 -45.50
CA THR A 4 -57.48 -2.63 -44.17
C THR A 4 -55.98 -2.41 -44.34
N ASN A 5 -55.50 -1.24 -43.95
CA ASN A 5 -54.08 -0.94 -43.85
C ASN A 5 -53.50 -1.63 -42.60
N LYS A 6 -52.62 -2.59 -42.83
CA LYS A 6 -51.78 -3.19 -41.77
C LYS A 6 -50.59 -2.29 -41.55
N ILE A 7 -50.55 -1.58 -40.42
CA ILE A 7 -49.38 -0.87 -39.96
C ILE A 7 -48.48 -1.88 -39.24
N LEU A 8 -47.35 -2.20 -39.85
CA LEU A 8 -46.28 -2.95 -39.18
C LEU A 8 -45.54 -2.00 -38.24
N PHE A 9 -45.69 -2.20 -36.95
CA PHE A 9 -44.80 -1.61 -35.94
C PHE A 9 -43.51 -2.43 -35.91
N SER A 10 -42.43 -1.91 -36.48
CA SER A 10 -41.08 -2.42 -36.27
C SER A 10 -40.55 -1.86 -34.95
N ALA A 11 -40.60 -2.62 -33.88
CA ALA A 11 -39.94 -2.30 -32.65
C ALA A 11 -38.42 -2.51 -32.84
N LEU A 12 -37.66 -1.41 -33.00
CA LEU A 12 -36.21 -1.43 -32.94
C LEU A 12 -35.83 -1.69 -31.48
N LEU A 13 -35.44 -2.90 -31.14
CA LEU A 13 -34.73 -3.19 -29.89
C LEU A 13 -33.31 -2.60 -30.03
N ALA A 14 -33.11 -1.39 -29.55
CA ALA A 14 -31.78 -0.88 -29.29
C ALA A 14 -31.22 -1.63 -28.08
N GLY A 15 -30.62 -2.77 -28.32
CA GLY A 15 -29.84 -3.51 -27.34
C GLY A 15 -28.60 -2.71 -27.00
N GLY A 16 -28.70 -1.84 -26.00
CA GLY A 16 -27.53 -1.20 -25.40
C GLY A 16 -26.66 -2.29 -24.76
N CYS A 17 -25.59 -2.69 -25.44
CA CYS A 17 -24.50 -3.41 -24.77
C CYS A 17 -23.98 -2.53 -23.65
N LEU A 18 -24.45 -2.76 -22.43
CA LEU A 18 -23.73 -2.32 -21.23
C LEU A 18 -22.41 -3.08 -21.24
N ALA A 19 -21.39 -2.51 -21.87
CA ALA A 19 -20.03 -2.97 -21.71
C ALA A 19 -19.73 -2.85 -20.22
N ALA A 20 -19.79 -3.95 -19.48
CA ALA A 20 -19.28 -4.00 -18.12
C ALA A 20 -17.80 -3.63 -18.22
N GLN A 21 -17.45 -2.40 -17.89
CA GLN A 21 -16.05 -2.01 -17.82
C GLN A 21 -15.41 -2.85 -16.72
N ALA A 22 -14.56 -3.80 -17.13
CA ALA A 22 -13.77 -4.56 -16.18
C ALA A 22 -12.97 -3.56 -15.33
N GLN A 23 -13.06 -3.71 -14.01
CA GLN A 23 -12.34 -2.85 -13.10
C GLN A 23 -10.84 -2.94 -13.37
N GLN A 24 -10.21 -1.81 -13.65
CA GLN A 24 -8.79 -1.76 -14.04
C GLN A 24 -7.89 -2.13 -12.87
N LEU A 25 -6.94 -3.04 -13.10
CA LEU A 25 -5.90 -3.38 -12.15
C LEU A 25 -4.99 -2.18 -11.83
N ALA A 26 -4.42 -2.14 -10.64
CA ALA A 26 -3.44 -1.13 -10.21
C ALA A 26 -2.24 -1.06 -11.16
N PHE A 27 -1.78 -2.22 -11.61
CA PHE A 27 -0.79 -2.46 -12.67
C PHE A 27 -1.01 -3.89 -13.20
N PRO A 28 -0.45 -4.28 -14.35
CA PRO A 28 -0.80 -5.56 -15.02
C PRO A 28 -0.70 -6.81 -14.13
N GLU A 29 0.30 -6.89 -13.25
CA GLU A 29 0.55 -8.04 -12.39
C GLU A 29 -0.08 -7.92 -10.98
N ALA A 30 -0.90 -6.89 -10.74
CA ALA A 30 -1.52 -6.66 -9.43
C ALA A 30 -2.45 -7.81 -9.04
N GLN A 31 -2.27 -8.34 -7.84
CA GLN A 31 -3.04 -9.45 -7.27
C GLN A 31 -3.60 -9.07 -5.90
N GLY A 32 -4.44 -9.95 -5.36
CA GLY A 32 -5.00 -9.79 -4.04
C GLY A 32 -6.14 -8.78 -3.94
N TRP A 33 -6.54 -8.50 -2.73
CA TRP A 33 -7.70 -7.66 -2.47
C TRP A 33 -7.47 -6.18 -2.83
N GLY A 34 -6.24 -5.67 -2.71
CA GLY A 34 -5.87 -4.30 -3.08
C GLY A 34 -5.60 -4.09 -4.57
N ARG A 35 -5.75 -5.13 -5.42
CA ARG A 35 -5.40 -5.09 -6.85
C ARG A 35 -6.09 -4.01 -7.67
N PHE A 36 -7.16 -3.44 -7.16
CA PHE A 36 -7.95 -2.41 -7.83
C PHE A 36 -7.70 -1.00 -7.30
N ALA A 37 -6.67 -0.81 -6.46
CA ALA A 37 -6.27 0.53 -6.05
C ALA A 37 -6.05 1.41 -7.28
N THR A 38 -6.63 2.60 -7.27
CA THR A 38 -6.59 3.49 -8.43
C THR A 38 -5.39 4.42 -8.43
N GLY A 39 -4.79 4.67 -7.28
CA GLY A 39 -3.77 5.71 -7.15
C GLY A 39 -4.30 7.04 -7.65
N ALA A 40 -3.49 7.76 -8.42
CA ALA A 40 -3.84 9.06 -8.98
C ALA A 40 -4.53 9.01 -10.37
N ARG A 41 -4.91 7.82 -10.85
CA ARG A 41 -5.39 7.64 -12.24
C ARG A 41 -6.70 8.39 -12.59
N GLN A 42 -7.42 8.86 -11.60
CA GLN A 42 -8.65 9.63 -11.80
C GLN A 42 -8.37 11.14 -11.85
N GLY A 43 -7.54 11.56 -12.81
CA GLY A 43 -7.26 12.98 -13.04
C GLY A 43 -6.20 13.56 -12.09
N GLY A 44 -5.33 12.72 -11.52
CA GLY A 44 -4.25 13.20 -10.66
C GLY A 44 -3.12 13.87 -11.44
N ALA A 45 -2.52 14.89 -10.80
CA ALA A 45 -1.36 15.59 -11.35
C ALA A 45 -0.06 14.81 -11.14
N VAL A 46 0.85 14.87 -12.10
CA VAL A 46 2.21 14.38 -11.92
C VAL A 46 2.99 15.37 -11.06
N TYR A 47 3.65 14.85 -10.02
CA TYR A 47 4.54 15.62 -9.16
C TYR A 47 5.94 15.03 -9.17
N HIS A 48 6.94 15.84 -9.50
CA HIS A 48 8.34 15.45 -9.56
C HIS A 48 9.05 15.70 -8.24
N VAL A 49 9.59 14.65 -7.64
CA VAL A 49 10.52 14.77 -6.51
C VAL A 49 11.90 15.06 -7.09
N THR A 50 12.37 16.28 -6.88
CA THR A 50 13.58 16.82 -7.51
C THR A 50 14.76 16.97 -6.56
N ASN A 51 14.54 16.70 -5.26
CA ASN A 51 15.60 16.76 -4.25
C ASN A 51 15.36 15.75 -3.11
N LEU A 52 16.39 15.53 -2.30
CA LEU A 52 16.39 14.57 -1.18
C LEU A 52 16.15 15.25 0.19
N ASN A 53 15.72 16.50 0.21
CA ASN A 53 15.45 17.24 1.43
C ASN A 53 14.25 16.64 2.18
N ASP A 54 14.25 16.77 3.52
CA ASP A 54 13.11 16.34 4.35
C ASP A 54 11.84 17.13 4.04
N SER A 55 11.95 18.42 3.68
CA SER A 55 10.83 19.30 3.44
C SER A 55 11.15 20.38 2.39
N GLY A 56 10.14 21.14 2.01
CA GLY A 56 10.23 22.20 1.00
C GLY A 56 9.82 21.70 -0.39
N ILE A 57 9.72 22.63 -1.32
CA ILE A 57 9.29 22.39 -2.70
C ILE A 57 10.19 21.33 -3.35
N GLY A 58 9.58 20.37 -4.04
CA GLY A 58 10.28 19.28 -4.72
C GLY A 58 10.75 18.14 -3.80
N SER A 59 10.50 18.20 -2.50
CA SER A 59 10.76 17.08 -1.59
C SER A 59 9.65 16.02 -1.65
N LEU A 60 9.93 14.80 -1.18
CA LEU A 60 8.91 13.75 -1.03
C LEU A 60 7.79 14.19 -0.07
N ARG A 61 8.10 14.91 1.01
CA ARG A 61 7.10 15.41 1.95
C ARG A 61 6.12 16.38 1.28
N ASP A 62 6.61 17.25 0.42
CA ASP A 62 5.76 18.14 -0.37
C ASP A 62 4.95 17.36 -1.41
N ALA A 63 5.56 16.38 -2.07
CA ALA A 63 4.88 15.51 -3.03
C ALA A 63 3.66 14.83 -2.42
N ILE A 64 3.77 14.26 -1.22
CA ILE A 64 2.70 13.53 -0.54
C ILE A 64 1.72 14.43 0.25
N SER A 65 1.97 15.72 0.33
CA SER A 65 1.16 16.68 1.12
C SER A 65 -0.27 16.84 0.59
N GLN A 66 -0.49 16.59 -0.70
CA GLN A 66 -1.77 16.72 -1.37
C GLN A 66 -2.23 15.38 -1.96
N PRO A 67 -3.54 15.10 -1.98
CA PRO A 67 -4.09 13.94 -2.66
C PRO A 67 -3.99 14.07 -4.19
N ASN A 68 -4.36 13.02 -4.90
CA ASN A 68 -4.48 12.97 -6.35
C ASN A 68 -3.17 13.30 -7.06
N ARG A 69 -2.07 12.64 -6.67
CA ARG A 69 -0.75 12.84 -7.29
C ARG A 69 -0.12 11.53 -7.77
N PHE A 70 0.39 11.55 -9.01
CA PHE A 70 1.43 10.65 -9.49
C PHE A 70 2.79 11.19 -9.05
N ILE A 71 3.44 10.52 -8.13
CA ILE A 71 4.70 10.96 -7.55
C ILE A 71 5.82 10.18 -8.22
N VAL A 72 6.63 10.89 -9.00
CA VAL A 72 7.79 10.38 -9.74
C VAL A 72 9.07 11.02 -9.20
N PHE A 73 10.20 10.35 -9.40
CA PHE A 73 11.47 10.77 -8.82
C PHE A 73 12.48 11.07 -9.92
N ASP A 74 12.99 12.29 -9.94
CA ASP A 74 14.06 12.73 -10.82
C ASP A 74 15.45 12.58 -10.16
N VAL A 75 15.47 12.15 -8.89
CA VAL A 75 16.66 11.96 -8.07
C VAL A 75 16.68 10.57 -7.47
N ALA A 76 17.88 10.11 -7.09
CA ALA A 76 18.09 8.88 -6.33
C ALA A 76 18.90 9.17 -5.06
N GLY A 77 18.69 8.36 -4.01
CA GLY A 77 19.46 8.47 -2.78
C GLY A 77 18.64 8.29 -1.52
N VAL A 78 19.15 8.83 -0.42
CA VAL A 78 18.55 8.71 0.91
C VAL A 78 17.88 10.02 1.30
N ILE A 79 16.57 9.97 1.53
CA ILE A 79 15.79 11.07 2.10
C ILE A 79 15.79 10.88 3.63
N ASN A 80 16.51 11.74 4.35
CA ASN A 80 16.53 11.71 5.80
C ASN A 80 15.37 12.52 6.36
N ILE A 81 14.38 11.85 6.96
CA ILE A 81 13.21 12.51 7.54
C ILE A 81 13.34 12.64 9.06
N LYS A 82 12.95 13.78 9.59
CA LYS A 82 12.87 14.04 11.05
C LYS A 82 11.54 13.58 11.63
N ASP A 83 10.46 13.95 10.95
CA ASP A 83 9.11 13.63 11.36
C ASP A 83 8.48 12.59 10.44
N ARG A 84 7.53 11.82 10.98
CA ARG A 84 6.78 10.82 10.26
C ARG A 84 6.19 11.37 8.95
N LEU A 85 6.32 10.64 7.85
CA LEU A 85 5.60 10.95 6.63
C LEU A 85 4.17 10.41 6.71
N VAL A 86 3.19 11.23 6.29
CA VAL A 86 1.77 10.84 6.25
C VAL A 86 1.25 11.03 4.83
N PHE A 87 0.95 9.90 4.20
CA PHE A 87 0.45 9.86 2.82
C PHE A 87 -1.02 10.27 2.75
N LYS A 88 -1.47 10.72 1.58
CA LYS A 88 -2.85 11.16 1.33
C LYS A 88 -3.52 10.24 0.32
N SER A 89 -4.85 10.31 0.24
CA SER A 89 -5.65 9.50 -0.68
C SER A 89 -5.29 9.74 -2.15
N ASN A 90 -5.52 8.74 -2.98
CA ASN A 90 -5.35 8.79 -4.42
C ASN A 90 -3.92 9.18 -4.83
N GLN A 91 -2.93 8.52 -4.23
CA GLN A 91 -1.53 8.72 -4.60
C GLN A 91 -0.94 7.46 -5.24
N TYR A 92 -0.13 7.65 -6.27
CA TYR A 92 0.74 6.62 -6.81
C TYR A 92 2.19 7.04 -6.61
N ILE A 93 2.90 6.34 -5.74
CA ILE A 93 4.32 6.57 -5.44
C ILE A 93 5.13 5.61 -6.32
N ALA A 94 5.69 6.15 -7.39
CA ALA A 94 6.38 5.39 -8.44
C ALA A 94 7.89 5.37 -8.20
N GLY A 95 8.36 4.65 -7.19
CA GLY A 95 9.79 4.55 -6.86
C GLY A 95 10.67 4.02 -7.99
N GLN A 96 10.09 3.23 -8.92
CA GLN A 96 10.79 2.72 -10.11
C GLN A 96 11.22 3.81 -11.11
N THR A 97 10.73 5.03 -10.97
CA THR A 97 11.14 6.15 -11.83
C THR A 97 12.47 6.79 -11.39
N ALA A 98 12.86 6.53 -10.15
CA ALA A 98 14.11 7.07 -9.62
C ALA A 98 15.31 6.51 -10.39
N PRO A 99 16.29 7.35 -10.75
CA PRO A 99 17.50 6.89 -11.40
C PRO A 99 18.39 6.04 -10.46
N GLY A 100 19.39 5.39 -11.00
CA GLY A 100 20.44 4.67 -10.25
C GLY A 100 19.87 3.67 -9.24
N GLU A 101 20.29 3.79 -7.99
CA GLU A 101 19.91 2.87 -6.91
C GLU A 101 18.52 3.15 -6.31
N GLY A 102 17.73 4.10 -6.85
CA GLY A 102 16.39 4.40 -6.38
C GLY A 102 16.33 5.19 -5.08
N ILE A 103 15.18 5.17 -4.39
CA ILE A 103 14.91 6.00 -3.20
C ILE A 103 14.86 5.15 -1.93
N THR A 104 15.54 5.65 -0.90
CA THR A 104 15.42 5.17 0.48
C THR A 104 14.94 6.31 1.37
N VAL A 105 13.87 6.09 2.13
CA VAL A 105 13.41 6.98 3.20
C VAL A 105 13.96 6.48 4.52
N TYR A 106 14.70 7.33 5.25
CA TYR A 106 15.38 6.97 6.50
C TYR A 106 15.11 7.98 7.61
N GLY A 107 15.01 7.50 8.85
CA GLY A 107 15.06 8.32 10.07
C GLY A 107 13.77 8.33 10.88
N ASN A 108 12.61 8.05 10.27
CA ASN A 108 11.34 7.92 11.00
C ASN A 108 10.39 6.98 10.25
N GLY A 109 9.30 6.60 10.91
CA GLY A 109 8.26 5.77 10.33
C GLY A 109 7.39 6.52 9.31
N VAL A 110 6.59 5.76 8.56
CA VAL A 110 5.63 6.29 7.60
C VAL A 110 4.21 5.82 7.92
N SER A 111 3.20 6.61 7.56
CA SER A 111 1.80 6.30 7.78
C SER A 111 0.99 6.44 6.50
N PHE A 112 0.23 5.40 6.19
CA PHE A 112 -0.78 5.40 5.14
C PHE A 112 -2.20 5.44 5.71
N SER A 113 -2.34 5.75 7.00
CA SER A 113 -3.63 5.89 7.67
C SER A 113 -4.41 7.09 7.15
N ALA A 114 -5.74 7.00 7.24
CA ALA A 114 -6.68 8.01 6.74
C ALA A 114 -6.54 8.32 5.24
N ALA A 115 -6.07 7.33 4.46
CA ALA A 115 -5.91 7.43 3.03
C ALA A 115 -6.64 6.28 2.32
N ASP A 116 -7.09 6.53 1.10
CA ASP A 116 -7.71 5.53 0.23
C ASP A 116 -6.98 5.52 -1.13
N ASN A 117 -7.04 4.40 -1.82
CA ASN A 117 -6.54 4.29 -3.20
C ASN A 117 -5.05 4.63 -3.34
N ILE A 118 -4.21 3.95 -2.57
CA ILE A 118 -2.76 4.14 -2.58
C ILE A 118 -2.08 3.03 -3.39
N ILE A 119 -1.15 3.42 -4.25
CA ILE A 119 -0.22 2.50 -4.93
C ILE A 119 1.20 2.92 -4.56
N VAL A 120 1.98 2.01 -3.99
CA VAL A 120 3.40 2.25 -3.66
C VAL A 120 4.24 1.17 -4.31
N ARG A 121 5.19 1.55 -5.13
CA ARG A 121 6.09 0.59 -5.79
C ARG A 121 7.56 0.99 -5.69
N HIS A 122 8.42 -0.01 -5.51
CA HIS A 122 9.89 0.10 -5.53
C HIS A 122 10.47 1.13 -4.56
N MET A 123 9.85 1.28 -3.38
CA MET A 123 10.33 2.16 -2.32
C MET A 123 11.02 1.39 -1.19
N ARG A 124 12.01 2.00 -0.56
CA ARG A 124 12.68 1.48 0.63
C ARG A 124 12.43 2.39 1.83
N PHE A 125 11.84 1.84 2.88
CA PHE A 125 11.53 2.55 4.12
C PHE A 125 12.39 1.97 5.25
N ARG A 126 13.24 2.79 5.85
CA ARG A 126 14.19 2.45 6.90
C ARG A 126 13.99 3.38 8.08
N MET A 127 13.17 2.97 9.06
CA MET A 127 12.89 3.83 10.21
C MET A 127 14.16 4.11 11.01
N GLY A 128 14.78 3.07 11.54
CA GLY A 128 16.02 3.17 12.31
C GLY A 128 15.83 3.72 13.72
N HIS A 129 16.92 3.73 14.48
CA HIS A 129 16.93 4.12 15.90
C HIS A 129 16.59 5.60 16.17
N LYS A 130 16.59 6.45 15.15
CA LYS A 130 16.17 7.85 15.26
C LYS A 130 14.65 8.03 15.24
N GLY A 131 13.91 6.99 14.87
CA GLY A 131 12.47 7.00 14.87
C GLY A 131 11.87 7.05 16.28
N SER A 132 10.58 7.27 16.37
CA SER A 132 9.88 7.31 17.65
C SER A 132 9.81 5.92 18.28
N SER A 133 10.21 5.78 19.53
CA SER A 133 10.17 4.52 20.28
C SER A 133 8.74 3.93 20.30
N GLY A 134 8.64 2.60 20.19
CA GLY A 134 7.37 1.87 20.16
C GLY A 134 6.48 2.23 18.96
N LYS A 135 7.10 2.54 17.82
CA LYS A 135 6.40 2.80 16.56
C LYS A 135 6.91 1.91 15.44
N ASP A 136 6.00 1.60 14.53
CA ASP A 136 6.25 0.81 13.34
C ASP A 136 7.01 1.60 12.28
N ALA A 137 7.80 0.90 11.47
CA ALA A 137 8.42 1.54 10.31
C ALA A 137 7.36 1.97 9.28
N ALA A 138 6.28 1.21 9.13
CA ALA A 138 5.11 1.58 8.35
C ALA A 138 3.81 1.12 9.03
N GLY A 139 2.74 1.91 8.90
CA GLY A 139 1.46 1.53 9.52
C GLY A 139 0.23 2.07 8.80
N ILE A 140 -0.85 1.29 8.90
CA ILE A 140 -2.20 1.63 8.44
C ILE A 140 -3.17 1.35 9.57
N ALA A 141 -3.83 2.38 10.07
CA ALA A 141 -4.84 2.25 11.13
C ALA A 141 -6.27 2.40 10.58
N ASN A 142 -6.44 3.00 9.43
CA ASN A 142 -7.72 3.17 8.73
C ASN A 142 -7.46 3.56 7.26
N GLY A 143 -8.49 3.44 6.41
CA GLY A 143 -8.39 3.66 4.95
C GLY A 143 -8.39 2.36 4.15
N GLN A 144 -8.64 2.42 2.84
CA GLN A 144 -8.94 1.24 2.01
C GLN A 144 -8.27 1.29 0.63
N ASN A 145 -8.28 0.14 -0.06
CA ASN A 145 -7.82 0.01 -1.45
C ASN A 145 -6.37 0.42 -1.63
N MET A 146 -5.45 -0.33 -1.02
CA MET A 146 -4.02 -0.03 -1.09
C MET A 146 -3.24 -1.23 -1.62
N ILE A 147 -2.18 -0.95 -2.38
CA ILE A 147 -1.24 -1.98 -2.83
C ILE A 147 0.20 -1.49 -2.69
N PHE A 148 1.01 -2.33 -2.05
CA PHE A 148 2.44 -2.15 -1.87
C PHE A 148 3.13 -3.27 -2.64
N ASP A 149 4.01 -2.91 -3.57
CA ASP A 149 4.65 -3.89 -4.44
C ASP A 149 6.13 -3.58 -4.66
N HIS A 150 6.99 -4.60 -4.56
CA HIS A 150 8.44 -4.46 -4.65
C HIS A 150 9.03 -3.41 -3.70
N CYS A 151 8.47 -3.28 -2.51
CA CYS A 151 8.95 -2.39 -1.48
C CYS A 151 9.75 -3.13 -0.40
N SER A 152 10.51 -2.40 0.40
CA SER A 152 11.07 -2.96 1.62
C SER A 152 10.87 -2.03 2.82
N PHE A 153 10.55 -2.65 3.95
CA PHE A 153 10.30 -1.99 5.23
C PHE A 153 11.22 -2.61 6.28
N SER A 154 12.00 -1.79 6.98
CA SER A 154 12.95 -2.30 7.96
C SER A 154 13.19 -1.32 9.10
N TRP A 155 13.76 -1.88 10.16
CA TRP A 155 14.26 -1.14 11.32
C TRP A 155 13.17 -0.44 12.11
N GLY A 156 11.97 -1.05 12.18
CA GLY A 156 10.91 -0.62 13.08
C GLY A 156 11.33 -0.76 14.55
N LEU A 157 10.85 0.13 15.39
CA LEU A 157 11.08 0.10 16.84
C LEU A 157 9.91 -0.57 17.59
N ASP A 158 8.92 -1.03 16.85
CA ASP A 158 7.85 -1.96 17.21
C ASP A 158 7.71 -2.95 16.05
N GLU A 159 6.75 -2.84 15.16
CA GLU A 159 6.65 -3.67 13.97
C GLU A 159 7.36 -3.04 12.76
N THR A 160 7.68 -3.88 11.77
CA THR A 160 8.18 -3.39 10.49
C THR A 160 7.04 -2.85 9.62
N PHE A 161 5.88 -3.53 9.57
CA PHE A 161 4.69 -3.01 8.89
C PHE A 161 3.42 -3.58 9.52
N SER A 162 2.54 -2.72 10.03
CA SER A 162 1.27 -3.14 10.61
C SER A 162 0.05 -2.55 9.90
N ILE A 163 -0.98 -3.38 9.79
CA ILE A 163 -2.36 -3.01 9.48
C ILE A 163 -3.18 -3.34 10.71
N ASN A 164 -3.48 -2.33 11.53
CA ASN A 164 -4.11 -2.50 12.83
C ASN A 164 -5.18 -1.42 13.06
N PRO A 165 -6.49 -1.77 12.99
CA PRO A 165 -7.57 -0.80 13.08
C PRO A 165 -7.54 0.01 14.37
N ASP A 166 -7.73 1.33 14.25
CA ASP A 166 -7.88 2.25 15.39
C ASP A 166 -9.35 2.58 15.70
N ASN A 167 -10.28 2.00 14.93
CA ASN A 167 -11.72 2.24 15.02
C ASN A 167 -12.12 3.71 14.80
N LYS A 168 -11.27 4.48 14.12
CA LYS A 168 -11.49 5.88 13.73
C LYS A 168 -11.52 6.00 12.21
N GLY A 169 -12.67 6.09 11.61
CA GLY A 169 -12.81 6.16 10.15
C GLY A 169 -13.05 4.80 9.48
N LYS A 170 -12.65 4.67 8.22
CA LYS A 170 -12.85 3.43 7.45
C LYS A 170 -11.94 2.32 7.94
N HIS A 171 -12.51 1.13 8.12
CA HIS A 171 -11.72 -0.06 8.41
C HIS A 171 -10.64 -0.29 7.33
N PRO A 172 -9.40 -0.67 7.69
CA PRO A 172 -8.29 -0.78 6.72
C PRO A 172 -8.36 -2.07 5.91
N ASP A 173 -9.33 -2.16 4.99
CA ASP A 173 -9.62 -3.33 4.16
C ASP A 173 -9.12 -3.18 2.72
N TYR A 174 -9.15 -4.30 1.98
CA TYR A 174 -8.76 -4.36 0.56
C TYR A 174 -7.31 -3.90 0.35
N ILE A 175 -6.40 -4.47 1.11
CA ILE A 175 -4.98 -4.13 1.08
C ILE A 175 -4.17 -5.32 0.58
N THR A 176 -3.22 -5.07 -0.32
CA THR A 176 -2.24 -6.07 -0.78
C THR A 176 -0.82 -5.59 -0.47
N ILE A 177 -0.01 -6.49 0.07
CA ILE A 177 1.44 -6.36 0.17
C ILE A 177 2.03 -7.52 -0.64
N SER A 178 2.77 -7.21 -1.72
CA SER A 178 3.31 -8.21 -2.63
C SER A 178 4.77 -7.96 -2.99
N ASN A 179 5.53 -9.04 -3.16
CA ASN A 179 6.93 -8.99 -3.56
C ASN A 179 7.79 -8.05 -2.67
N CYS A 180 7.43 -7.93 -1.40
CA CYS A 180 8.05 -7.01 -0.46
C CYS A 180 8.98 -7.73 0.53
N ILE A 181 9.86 -6.98 1.16
CA ILE A 181 10.69 -7.43 2.28
C ILE A 181 10.27 -6.66 3.53
N MET A 182 9.88 -7.38 4.59
CA MET A 182 9.66 -6.85 5.93
C MET A 182 10.70 -7.48 6.87
N GLY A 183 11.65 -6.69 7.32
CA GLY A 183 12.73 -7.31 8.06
C GLY A 183 13.58 -6.41 8.94
N GLN A 184 14.44 -7.08 9.71
CA GLN A 184 15.42 -6.42 10.57
C GLN A 184 14.78 -5.47 11.59
N GLY A 185 13.64 -5.88 12.18
CA GLY A 185 13.04 -5.16 13.28
C GLY A 185 14.02 -4.97 14.43
N LEU A 186 14.08 -3.77 15.00
CA LEU A 186 15.08 -3.43 16.03
C LEU A 186 14.63 -3.90 17.42
N MET A 187 15.59 -4.34 18.22
CA MET A 187 15.36 -4.71 19.62
C MET A 187 15.04 -3.45 20.47
N PRO A 188 14.31 -3.59 21.59
CA PRO A 188 13.84 -4.85 22.22
C PRO A 188 12.56 -5.43 21.62
N HIS A 189 11.84 -4.75 20.74
CA HIS A 189 10.54 -5.19 20.20
C HIS A 189 10.62 -5.42 18.70
N SER A 190 11.47 -6.37 18.30
CA SER A 190 11.65 -6.74 16.90
C SER A 190 10.49 -7.59 16.39
N ALA A 191 9.53 -6.99 15.69
CA ALA A 191 8.36 -7.68 15.15
C ALA A 191 8.15 -7.40 13.66
N GLY A 192 7.63 -8.39 12.94
CA GLY A 192 7.32 -8.30 11.51
C GLY A 192 6.10 -7.43 11.25
N GLY A 193 4.93 -7.80 11.81
CA GLY A 193 3.73 -6.98 11.64
C GLY A 193 2.46 -7.56 12.23
N LEU A 194 1.53 -6.67 12.52
CA LEU A 194 0.13 -6.99 12.81
C LEU A 194 -0.67 -6.87 11.52
N MET A 195 -1.41 -7.91 11.14
CA MET A 195 -2.34 -7.91 10.00
C MET A 195 -3.72 -8.22 10.56
N GLN A 196 -4.36 -7.22 11.17
CA GLN A 196 -5.55 -7.39 12.01
C GLN A 196 -6.77 -6.72 11.39
N SER A 197 -7.00 -6.96 10.09
CA SER A 197 -8.15 -6.45 9.36
C SER A 197 -8.65 -7.49 8.37
N ASP A 198 -9.77 -7.18 7.69
CA ASP A 198 -10.33 -8.06 6.68
C ASP A 198 -9.79 -7.73 5.28
N TYR A 199 -9.84 -8.73 4.40
CA TYR A 199 -9.44 -8.58 3.00
C TYR A 199 -8.01 -8.08 2.80
N ILE A 200 -7.06 -8.60 3.62
CA ILE A 200 -5.63 -8.37 3.46
C ILE A 200 -5.02 -9.52 2.66
N SER A 201 -4.20 -9.20 1.68
CA SER A 201 -3.46 -10.19 0.88
C SER A 201 -1.97 -9.99 1.01
N LEU A 202 -1.27 -11.05 1.37
CA LEU A 202 0.17 -11.10 1.52
C LEU A 202 0.73 -12.13 0.51
N TYR A 203 1.38 -11.64 -0.55
CA TYR A 203 1.87 -12.48 -1.64
C TYR A 203 3.36 -12.35 -1.87
N ARG A 204 4.08 -13.48 -1.87
CA ARG A 204 5.50 -13.54 -2.26
C ARG A 204 6.39 -12.55 -1.50
N ASN A 205 6.13 -12.38 -0.20
CA ASN A 205 6.94 -11.52 0.65
C ASN A 205 8.02 -12.32 1.38
N LEU A 206 9.09 -11.65 1.74
CA LEU A 206 10.11 -12.15 2.64
C LEU A 206 10.01 -11.43 4.00
N TYR A 207 9.77 -12.19 5.05
CA TYR A 207 9.90 -11.76 6.43
C TYR A 207 11.23 -12.29 6.96
N ILE A 208 12.14 -11.42 7.31
CA ILE A 208 13.51 -11.80 7.66
C ILE A 208 14.04 -11.03 8.88
N ASP A 209 14.70 -11.74 9.78
CA ASP A 209 15.36 -11.16 10.96
C ASP A 209 14.42 -10.34 11.87
N ASN A 210 13.16 -10.75 11.97
CA ASN A 210 12.23 -10.24 12.99
C ASN A 210 12.05 -11.30 14.06
N ALA A 211 12.15 -10.93 15.31
CA ALA A 211 12.08 -11.89 16.41
C ALA A 211 10.71 -12.58 16.51
N THR A 212 9.63 -11.90 16.17
CA THR A 212 8.26 -12.41 16.29
C THR A 212 7.31 -11.77 15.29
N ARG A 213 6.04 -12.21 15.30
CA ARG A 213 4.93 -11.63 14.50
C ARG A 213 5.25 -11.52 13.00
N ASN A 214 5.62 -12.63 12.37
CA ASN A 214 5.90 -12.70 10.92
C ASN A 214 4.77 -13.39 10.09
N ASN A 215 3.47 -13.06 10.19
CA ASN A 215 2.79 -11.97 10.91
C ASN A 215 1.96 -12.47 12.09
N LYS A 216 1.32 -11.53 12.84
CA LYS A 216 0.17 -11.83 13.68
C LYS A 216 -1.11 -11.43 12.95
N ILE A 217 -1.93 -12.43 12.63
CA ILE A 217 -3.10 -12.29 11.75
C ILE A 217 -4.38 -12.28 12.57
N LYS A 218 -5.34 -11.43 12.18
CA LYS A 218 -6.76 -11.48 12.53
C LYS A 218 -7.59 -11.12 11.30
N GLY A 219 -8.87 -11.54 11.30
CA GLY A 219 -9.78 -11.29 10.20
C GLY A 219 -9.50 -12.15 8.96
N ILE A 220 -10.03 -11.74 7.81
CA ILE A 220 -9.96 -12.48 6.54
C ILE A 220 -8.68 -12.12 5.81
N ASN A 221 -7.75 -13.06 5.73
CA ASN A 221 -6.44 -12.82 5.13
C ASN A 221 -6.06 -13.91 4.12
N GLN A 222 -5.32 -13.52 3.09
CA GLN A 222 -4.64 -14.42 2.16
C GLN A 222 -3.13 -14.36 2.40
N TYR A 223 -2.53 -15.51 2.71
CA TYR A 223 -1.09 -15.62 2.97
C TYR A 223 -0.48 -16.64 2.01
N VAL A 224 0.06 -16.19 0.87
CA VAL A 224 0.42 -17.05 -0.26
C VAL A 224 1.88 -16.85 -0.68
N ASN A 225 2.64 -17.94 -0.74
CA ASN A 225 4.02 -17.96 -1.22
C ASN A 225 4.96 -16.99 -0.48
N ASN A 226 4.70 -16.73 0.79
CA ASN A 226 5.60 -15.94 1.62
C ASN A 226 6.70 -16.83 2.24
N ILE A 227 7.84 -16.25 2.51
CA ILE A 227 8.96 -16.87 3.21
C ILE A 227 9.17 -16.16 4.54
N VAL A 228 9.30 -16.92 5.61
CA VAL A 228 9.73 -16.42 6.92
C VAL A 228 11.07 -17.05 7.27
N TYR A 229 12.08 -16.22 7.50
CA TYR A 229 13.42 -16.67 7.76
C TYR A 229 14.04 -15.99 8.99
N ASN A 230 14.79 -16.76 9.77
CA ASN A 230 15.56 -16.31 10.92
C ASN A 230 14.72 -15.55 11.98
N TRP A 231 13.61 -16.15 12.43
CA TRP A 231 12.80 -15.66 13.56
C TRP A 231 13.31 -16.25 14.89
N LYS A 232 12.95 -15.61 16.01
CA LYS A 232 13.34 -16.04 17.36
C LYS A 232 12.18 -16.64 18.16
N ASN A 233 11.09 -15.90 18.36
CA ASN A 233 10.03 -16.23 19.32
C ASN A 233 8.69 -16.59 18.67
N GLY A 234 8.55 -16.50 17.39
CA GLY A 234 7.29 -16.83 16.69
C GLY A 234 7.35 -16.51 15.21
N CYS A 235 7.16 -17.53 14.40
CA CYS A 235 7.14 -17.39 12.94
C CYS A 235 5.86 -16.64 12.53
N TYR A 236 4.73 -17.32 12.62
CA TYR A 236 3.41 -16.86 12.20
C TYR A 236 2.42 -17.10 13.32
N ILE A 237 1.60 -16.11 13.63
CA ILE A 237 0.67 -16.16 14.76
C ILE A 237 -0.76 -15.94 14.23
N MET A 238 -1.64 -16.91 14.43
CA MET A 238 -3.06 -16.77 14.17
C MET A 238 -3.78 -16.25 15.42
N GLY A 239 -4.53 -15.18 15.26
CA GLY A 239 -5.46 -14.69 16.31
C GLY A 239 -6.72 -15.55 16.37
N GLY A 240 -7.53 -15.40 17.44
CA GLY A 240 -8.73 -16.22 17.65
C GLY A 240 -9.87 -16.01 16.63
N ASP A 241 -9.83 -14.95 15.86
CA ASP A 241 -10.79 -14.56 14.81
C ASP A 241 -10.20 -14.61 13.40
N SER A 242 -9.06 -15.25 13.21
CA SER A 242 -8.43 -15.44 11.89
C SER A 242 -9.23 -16.37 11.00
N LYS A 243 -9.37 -16.04 9.72
CA LYS A 243 -10.06 -16.82 8.68
C LYS A 243 -9.25 -16.84 7.39
#